data_9dc14d53c4d0aac91bceb307862d5b87
#
_entry.id   9dc14d53c4d0aac91bceb307862d5b87
#
_cell.length_a   1.000
_cell.length_b   1.000
_cell.length_c   1.000
_cell.angle_alpha   90.00
_cell.angle_beta   90.00
_cell.angle_gamma   90.00
#
_symmetry.space_group_name_H-M   'P 1'
#
loop_
_entity.id
_entity.type
_entity.pdbx_description
1 polymer ?
#
loop_
_entity_poly.entity_id
_entity_poly.type
_entity_poly.pdbx_seq_one_letter_code
_entity_poly.pdbx_strand_id
1 'polypeptide(L)'
;GGLGSEQLDRVVGRDAIAMLDAGTSEVRHYGPQGEARQHDLSVFIECHARRPHMVIFGAVDFTRSLASQGKLLGFRVTVCDAREVFATRRRFPMADEVVVDWPDRLLKQIGSDLGPRDAVCVLTHDAKFDVPAIVGALPTRVGYLGAMGSRQTHEKRIKRLIEEGVTTEELERVRSPIGLDIGGRTPEETAVSIVAEIIALRTGRNAPSLSEGQGSIH
;
A
#
# COMPACT_ATOMS: atom_id res chain seq x y z
N GLY A 1 -11.09 -16.54 27.46
CA GLY A 1 -10.02 -16.32 28.46
C GLY A 1 -9.72 -14.84 28.57
N GLY A 2 -9.00 -14.45 29.60
CA GLY A 2 -8.58 -13.08 29.85
C GLY A 2 -7.18 -13.06 30.47
N LEU A 3 -6.55 -11.90 30.48
CA LEU A 3 -5.19 -11.67 30.99
C LEU A 3 -5.16 -11.21 32.45
N GLY A 4 -6.33 -11.19 33.12
CA GLY A 4 -6.45 -10.87 34.54
C GLY A 4 -7.35 -9.67 34.84
N SER A 5 -7.50 -8.69 33.95
CA SER A 5 -8.48 -7.62 34.09
C SER A 5 -9.09 -7.22 32.75
N GLU A 6 -10.34 -6.73 32.76
CA GLU A 6 -10.99 -6.26 31.52
C GLU A 6 -10.25 -5.08 30.86
N GLN A 7 -9.59 -4.26 31.66
CA GLN A 7 -8.86 -3.11 31.15
C GLN A 7 -7.58 -3.56 30.43
N LEU A 8 -6.85 -4.52 30.99
CA LEU A 8 -5.69 -5.14 30.34
C LEU A 8 -6.09 -5.83 29.05
N ASP A 9 -7.18 -6.60 29.06
CA ASP A 9 -7.70 -7.28 27.86
C ASP A 9 -8.02 -6.30 26.73
N ARG A 10 -8.65 -5.15 27.04
CA ARG A 10 -8.93 -4.10 26.05
C ARG A 10 -7.67 -3.47 25.47
N VAL A 11 -6.67 -3.18 26.31
CA VAL A 11 -5.41 -2.57 25.88
C VAL A 11 -4.63 -3.53 25.00
N VAL A 12 -4.45 -4.77 25.44
CA VAL A 12 -3.75 -5.80 24.66
C VAL A 12 -4.50 -6.12 23.37
N GLY A 13 -5.82 -6.19 23.39
CA GLY A 13 -6.64 -6.38 22.19
C GLY A 13 -6.49 -5.26 21.16
N ARG A 14 -6.45 -4.01 21.60
CA ARG A 14 -6.18 -2.86 20.71
C ARG A 14 -4.77 -2.94 20.12
N ASP A 15 -3.76 -3.25 20.92
CA ASP A 15 -2.38 -3.36 20.46
C ASP A 15 -2.21 -4.55 19.50
N ALA A 16 -2.90 -5.67 19.75
CA ALA A 16 -2.93 -6.82 18.86
C ALA A 16 -3.52 -6.48 17.47
N ILE A 17 -4.61 -5.69 17.43
CA ILE A 17 -5.19 -5.21 16.17
C ILE A 17 -4.19 -4.31 15.42
N ALA A 18 -3.54 -3.37 16.12
CA ALA A 18 -2.53 -2.51 15.50
C ALA A 18 -1.34 -3.31 14.96
N MET A 19 -0.89 -4.34 15.70
CA MET A 19 0.18 -5.23 15.26
C MET A 19 -0.26 -6.10 14.07
N LEU A 20 -1.50 -6.53 14.02
CA LEU A 20 -2.06 -7.25 12.87
C LEU A 20 -2.08 -6.35 11.62
N ASP A 21 -2.51 -5.10 11.77
CA ASP A 21 -2.50 -4.11 10.69
C ASP A 21 -1.06 -3.79 10.23
N ALA A 22 -0.09 -3.80 11.15
CA ALA A 22 1.34 -3.64 10.83
C ALA A 22 2.00 -4.92 10.28
N GLY A 23 1.43 -6.10 10.61
CA GLY A 23 1.99 -7.42 10.27
C GLY A 23 3.24 -7.77 11.10
N THR A 24 3.32 -7.31 12.35
CA THR A 24 4.47 -7.51 13.25
C THR A 24 4.10 -8.41 14.43
N SER A 25 5.05 -9.25 14.86
CA SER A 25 4.93 -10.05 16.08
C SER A 25 6.01 -9.63 17.05
N GLU A 26 5.64 -9.30 18.28
CA GLU A 26 6.61 -8.90 19.31
C GLU A 26 6.10 -9.15 20.72
N VAL A 27 7.00 -9.03 21.69
CA VAL A 27 6.67 -9.00 23.12
C VAL A 27 6.34 -7.58 23.52
N ARG A 28 5.16 -7.38 24.12
CA ARG A 28 4.73 -6.13 24.73
C ARG A 28 4.75 -6.24 26.25
N HIS A 29 5.08 -5.13 26.91
CA HIS A 29 5.14 -5.05 28.36
C HIS A 29 4.06 -4.12 28.88
N TYR A 30 3.34 -4.56 29.92
CA TYR A 30 2.21 -3.86 30.51
C TYR A 30 2.29 -3.89 32.03
N GLY A 31 1.68 -2.91 32.67
CA GLY A 31 1.28 -2.97 34.09
C GLY A 31 0.01 -3.81 34.28
N PRO A 32 -0.39 -4.04 35.52
CA PRO A 32 -1.52 -4.92 35.88
C PRO A 32 -2.87 -4.49 35.27
N GLN A 33 -3.03 -3.19 34.98
CA GLN A 33 -4.25 -2.63 34.38
C GLN A 33 -4.04 -2.23 32.87
N GLY A 34 -2.90 -2.62 32.28
CA GLY A 34 -2.57 -2.28 30.89
C GLY A 34 -1.80 -0.97 30.73
N GLU A 35 -1.19 -0.46 31.80
CA GLU A 35 -0.35 0.73 31.76
C GLU A 35 0.88 0.48 30.86
N ALA A 36 1.13 1.42 29.96
CA ALA A 36 2.28 1.37 29.08
C ALA A 36 3.59 1.64 29.84
N ARG A 37 4.70 1.04 29.37
CA ARG A 37 6.05 1.20 29.94
C ARG A 37 6.25 0.65 31.35
N GLN A 38 5.34 -0.18 31.84
CA GLN A 38 5.55 -1.02 33.02
C GLN A 38 5.93 -2.44 32.56
N HIS A 39 6.58 -3.22 33.44
CA HIS A 39 7.16 -4.52 33.09
C HIS A 39 6.64 -5.66 33.98
N ASP A 40 5.45 -5.45 34.58
CA ASP A 40 4.86 -6.46 35.47
C ASP A 40 4.35 -7.68 34.72
N LEU A 41 3.89 -7.47 33.47
CA LEU A 41 3.41 -8.51 32.59
C LEU A 41 4.04 -8.39 31.21
N SER A 42 4.52 -9.52 30.68
CA SER A 42 5.00 -9.63 29.32
C SER A 42 4.03 -10.48 28.49
N VAL A 43 3.50 -9.92 27.42
CA VAL A 43 2.59 -10.61 26.50
C VAL A 43 3.25 -10.72 25.12
N PHE A 44 3.48 -11.96 24.67
CA PHE A 44 3.88 -12.20 23.29
C PHE A 44 2.63 -12.19 22.40
N ILE A 45 2.62 -11.30 21.41
CA ILE A 45 1.55 -11.21 20.42
C ILE A 45 2.10 -11.74 19.10
N GLU A 46 1.63 -12.91 18.69
CA GLU A 46 1.98 -13.52 17.43
C GLU A 46 0.95 -13.13 16.36
N CYS A 47 1.43 -12.54 15.27
CA CYS A 47 0.59 -12.05 14.18
C CYS A 47 0.68 -12.95 12.96
N HIS A 48 -0.42 -13.60 12.59
CA HIS A 48 -0.56 -14.41 11.38
C HIS A 48 -1.29 -13.61 10.27
N ALA A 49 -0.71 -12.47 9.91
CA ALA A 49 -1.28 -11.63 8.87
C ALA A 49 -1.11 -12.25 7.48
N ARG A 50 -2.11 -12.07 6.61
CA ARG A 50 -1.98 -12.42 5.20
C ARG A 50 -0.84 -11.66 4.54
N ARG A 51 -0.32 -12.18 3.42
CA ARG A 51 0.64 -11.44 2.60
C ARG A 51 0.02 -10.13 2.14
N PRO A 52 0.76 -9.00 2.18
CA PRO A 52 0.27 -7.74 1.65
C PRO A 52 -0.05 -7.87 0.15
N HIS A 53 -1.04 -7.16 -0.33
CA HIS A 53 -1.50 -7.20 -1.71
C HIS A 53 -1.07 -5.94 -2.45
N MET A 54 -0.41 -6.10 -3.59
CA MET A 54 -0.11 -5.02 -4.52
C MET A 54 -0.98 -5.21 -5.76
N VAL A 55 -1.90 -4.28 -5.98
CA VAL A 55 -2.76 -4.24 -7.18
C VAL A 55 -2.20 -3.19 -8.13
N ILE A 56 -1.85 -3.59 -9.34
CA ILE A 56 -1.26 -2.72 -10.35
C ILE A 56 -2.25 -2.59 -11.50
N PHE A 57 -2.79 -1.40 -11.70
CA PHE A 57 -3.64 -1.06 -12.83
C PHE A 57 -2.81 -0.51 -13.98
N GLY A 58 -2.89 -1.21 -15.14
CA GLY A 58 -2.16 -0.90 -16.35
C GLY A 58 -1.07 -1.91 -16.67
N ALA A 59 -1.24 -2.63 -17.77
CA ALA A 59 -0.29 -3.61 -18.28
C ALA A 59 0.74 -2.94 -19.21
N VAL A 60 1.47 -1.96 -18.69
CA VAL A 60 2.49 -1.15 -19.38
C VAL A 60 3.90 -1.67 -19.09
N ASP A 61 4.93 -1.08 -19.67
CA ASP A 61 6.31 -1.56 -19.51
C ASP A 61 6.82 -1.45 -18.07
N PHE A 62 6.46 -0.39 -17.33
CA PHE A 62 6.80 -0.20 -15.92
C PHE A 62 6.20 -1.28 -15.01
N THR A 63 5.08 -1.87 -15.40
CA THR A 63 4.35 -2.86 -14.60
C THR A 63 5.15 -4.11 -14.33
N ARG A 64 5.97 -4.57 -15.28
CA ARG A 64 6.79 -5.77 -15.12
C ARG A 64 7.83 -5.57 -14.02
N SER A 65 8.53 -4.45 -14.05
CA SER A 65 9.56 -4.12 -13.04
C SER A 65 8.96 -3.92 -11.66
N LEU A 66 7.82 -3.19 -11.56
CA LEU A 66 7.12 -3.01 -10.29
C LEU A 66 6.57 -4.33 -9.74
N ALA A 67 5.98 -5.18 -10.58
CA ALA A 67 5.51 -6.50 -10.15
C ALA A 67 6.65 -7.37 -9.60
N SER A 68 7.82 -7.35 -10.25
CA SER A 68 9.01 -8.07 -9.78
C SER A 68 9.49 -7.54 -8.43
N GLN A 69 9.58 -6.23 -8.24
CA GLN A 69 9.96 -5.62 -6.96
C GLN A 69 8.93 -5.92 -5.87
N GLY A 70 7.64 -5.85 -6.18
CA GLY A 70 6.58 -6.23 -5.25
C GLY A 70 6.71 -7.67 -4.77
N LYS A 71 7.03 -8.60 -5.66
CA LYS A 71 7.29 -10.02 -5.30
C LYS A 71 8.48 -10.16 -4.36
N LEU A 72 9.60 -9.46 -4.63
CA LEU A 72 10.77 -9.46 -3.75
C LEU A 72 10.45 -8.96 -2.35
N LEU A 73 9.55 -7.97 -2.22
CA LEU A 73 9.08 -7.44 -0.95
C LEU A 73 7.97 -8.29 -0.29
N GLY A 74 7.65 -9.45 -0.84
CA GLY A 74 6.69 -10.38 -0.28
C GLY A 74 5.22 -10.09 -0.60
N PHE A 75 4.91 -9.15 -1.48
CA PHE A 75 3.52 -8.90 -1.89
C PHE A 75 2.93 -10.07 -2.68
N ARG A 76 1.64 -10.32 -2.50
CA ARG A 76 0.80 -10.90 -3.54
C ARG A 76 0.59 -9.82 -4.60
N VAL A 77 0.88 -10.11 -5.86
CA VAL A 77 0.80 -9.12 -6.94
C VAL A 77 -0.30 -9.50 -7.92
N THR A 78 -1.25 -8.59 -8.12
CA THR A 78 -2.27 -8.67 -9.16
C THR A 78 -2.02 -7.56 -10.19
N VAL A 79 -1.94 -7.92 -11.46
CA VAL A 79 -1.89 -6.98 -12.58
C VAL A 79 -3.25 -6.97 -13.27
N CYS A 80 -3.85 -5.79 -13.43
CA CYS A 80 -5.15 -5.61 -14.06
C CYS A 80 -5.09 -4.59 -15.21
N ASP A 81 -5.65 -4.96 -16.34
CA ASP A 81 -5.86 -4.04 -17.49
C ASP A 81 -7.07 -4.52 -18.29
N ALA A 82 -7.94 -3.60 -18.69
CA ALA A 82 -9.13 -3.95 -19.47
C ALA A 82 -8.82 -4.41 -20.91
N ARG A 83 -7.59 -4.21 -21.36
CA ARG A 83 -7.15 -4.59 -22.70
C ARG A 83 -6.48 -5.97 -22.66
N GLU A 84 -7.21 -6.99 -23.11
CA GLU A 84 -6.80 -8.40 -23.09
C GLU A 84 -5.43 -8.63 -23.74
N VAL A 85 -5.13 -7.94 -24.84
CA VAL A 85 -3.85 -8.07 -25.55
C VAL A 85 -2.63 -7.66 -24.70
N PHE A 86 -2.83 -6.86 -23.66
CA PHE A 86 -1.77 -6.41 -22.76
C PHE A 86 -1.74 -7.19 -21.45
N ALA A 87 -2.88 -7.54 -20.89
CA ALA A 87 -3.00 -8.27 -19.62
C ALA A 87 -2.84 -9.79 -19.85
N THR A 88 -1.61 -10.23 -20.04
CA THR A 88 -1.33 -11.65 -20.30
C THR A 88 -0.32 -12.23 -19.31
N ARG A 89 -0.51 -13.49 -18.92
CA ARG A 89 0.45 -14.25 -18.10
C ARG A 89 1.84 -14.29 -18.72
N ARG A 90 1.93 -14.31 -20.06
CA ARG A 90 3.21 -14.30 -20.79
C ARG A 90 4.00 -13.02 -20.53
N ARG A 91 3.32 -11.87 -20.43
CA ARG A 91 3.97 -10.58 -20.15
C ARG A 91 4.32 -10.43 -18.66
N PHE A 92 3.50 -10.98 -17.77
CA PHE A 92 3.65 -10.85 -16.33
C PHE A 92 3.72 -12.21 -15.61
N PRO A 93 4.75 -13.04 -15.92
CA PRO A 93 4.87 -14.38 -15.31
C PRO A 93 5.16 -14.32 -13.81
N MET A 94 5.70 -13.19 -13.29
CA MET A 94 6.00 -12.98 -11.87
C MET A 94 4.76 -12.61 -11.05
N ALA A 95 3.68 -12.09 -11.65
CA ALA A 95 2.47 -11.75 -10.93
C ALA A 95 1.78 -13.02 -10.41
N ASP A 96 1.15 -12.96 -9.24
CA ASP A 96 0.33 -14.06 -8.74
C ASP A 96 -0.95 -14.18 -9.57
N GLU A 97 -1.47 -13.05 -10.04
CA GLU A 97 -2.69 -12.99 -10.84
C GLU A 97 -2.59 -11.92 -11.94
N VAL A 98 -3.16 -12.22 -13.11
CA VAL A 98 -3.33 -11.26 -14.21
C VAL A 98 -4.80 -11.27 -14.59
N VAL A 99 -5.45 -10.10 -14.46
CA VAL A 99 -6.89 -9.92 -14.61
C VAL A 99 -7.18 -9.03 -15.82
N VAL A 100 -8.08 -9.48 -16.69
CA VAL A 100 -8.63 -8.68 -17.78
C VAL A 100 -9.97 -8.13 -17.30
N ASP A 101 -9.95 -6.93 -16.73
CA ASP A 101 -11.17 -6.25 -16.27
C ASP A 101 -10.95 -4.74 -16.15
N TRP A 102 -12.03 -4.00 -15.96
CA TRP A 102 -12.00 -2.58 -15.63
C TRP A 102 -11.60 -2.37 -14.15
N PRO A 103 -10.82 -1.31 -13.85
CA PRO A 103 -10.33 -1.06 -12.48
C PRO A 103 -11.44 -1.00 -11.43
N ASP A 104 -12.54 -0.30 -11.73
CA ASP A 104 -13.67 -0.17 -10.81
C ASP A 104 -14.38 -1.49 -10.54
N ARG A 105 -14.44 -2.40 -11.52
CA ARG A 105 -15.04 -3.71 -11.37
C ARG A 105 -14.19 -4.60 -10.47
N LEU A 106 -12.88 -4.63 -10.70
CA LEU A 106 -11.97 -5.38 -9.85
C LEU A 106 -12.01 -4.84 -8.41
N LEU A 107 -11.94 -3.50 -8.23
CA LEU A 107 -11.98 -2.90 -6.91
C LEU A 107 -13.30 -3.13 -6.16
N LYS A 108 -14.44 -3.23 -6.84
CA LYS A 108 -15.71 -3.66 -6.22
C LYS A 108 -15.66 -5.07 -5.67
N GLN A 109 -14.86 -5.96 -6.27
CA GLN A 109 -14.72 -7.36 -5.83
C GLN A 109 -13.75 -7.51 -4.67
N ILE A 110 -12.60 -6.80 -4.71
CA ILE A 110 -11.51 -7.00 -3.76
C ILE A 110 -11.31 -5.86 -2.76
N GLY A 111 -11.98 -4.72 -2.95
CA GLY A 111 -11.72 -3.49 -2.19
C GLY A 111 -11.97 -3.63 -0.69
N SER A 112 -12.95 -4.43 -0.28
CA SER A 112 -13.21 -4.73 1.13
C SER A 112 -12.07 -5.47 1.83
N ASP A 113 -11.26 -6.21 1.07
CA ASP A 113 -10.15 -7.00 1.56
C ASP A 113 -8.84 -6.20 1.61
N LEU A 114 -8.81 -5.00 0.98
CA LEU A 114 -7.63 -4.15 1.01
C LEU A 114 -7.48 -3.46 2.36
N GLY A 115 -6.28 -3.52 2.91
CA GLY A 115 -5.94 -2.99 4.23
C GLY A 115 -4.68 -2.13 4.25
N PRO A 116 -4.25 -1.67 5.44
CA PRO A 116 -3.16 -0.69 5.59
C PRO A 116 -1.80 -1.14 5.05
N ARG A 117 -1.59 -2.46 4.86
CA ARG A 117 -0.35 -3.01 4.29
C ARG A 117 -0.38 -3.16 2.77
N ASP A 118 -1.54 -2.94 2.16
CA ASP A 118 -1.74 -3.14 0.72
C ASP A 118 -1.43 -1.88 -0.06
N ALA A 119 -1.14 -2.06 -1.35
CA ALA A 119 -0.80 -1.00 -2.27
C ALA A 119 -1.64 -1.08 -3.55
N VAL A 120 -2.15 0.06 -3.99
CA VAL A 120 -2.75 0.25 -5.31
C VAL A 120 -1.86 1.19 -6.11
N CYS A 121 -1.38 0.72 -7.26
CA CYS A 121 -0.50 1.45 -8.15
C CYS A 121 -1.16 1.61 -9.52
N VAL A 122 -1.49 2.83 -9.91
CA VAL A 122 -2.13 3.17 -11.17
C VAL A 122 -1.04 3.63 -12.15
N LEU A 123 -0.66 2.76 -13.09
CA LEU A 123 0.44 3.01 -14.03
C LEU A 123 -0.04 3.36 -15.44
N THR A 124 -1.34 3.50 -15.66
CA THR A 124 -1.89 3.95 -16.93
C THR A 124 -1.70 5.46 -17.11
N HIS A 125 -1.90 5.95 -18.33
CA HIS A 125 -1.91 7.37 -18.67
C HIS A 125 -3.24 7.82 -19.29
N ASP A 126 -4.25 6.96 -19.26
CA ASP A 126 -5.56 7.21 -19.85
C ASP A 126 -6.59 7.40 -18.74
N ALA A 127 -7.17 8.57 -18.69
CA ALA A 127 -8.12 8.96 -17.66
C ALA A 127 -9.34 8.03 -17.53
N LYS A 128 -9.72 7.34 -18.60
CA LYS A 128 -10.81 6.36 -18.55
C LYS A 128 -10.51 5.16 -17.66
N PHE A 129 -9.21 4.90 -17.38
CA PHE A 129 -8.76 3.86 -16.45
C PHE A 129 -8.28 4.46 -15.13
N ASP A 130 -7.53 5.58 -15.18
CA ASP A 130 -6.94 6.22 -14.00
C ASP A 130 -8.01 6.69 -13.01
N VAL A 131 -9.02 7.39 -13.52
CA VAL A 131 -10.07 7.97 -12.66
C VAL A 131 -10.89 6.88 -11.97
N PRO A 132 -11.44 5.86 -12.66
CA PRO A 132 -12.15 4.77 -12.01
C PRO A 132 -11.27 3.95 -11.03
N ALA A 133 -9.97 3.81 -11.30
CA ALA A 133 -9.05 3.12 -10.40
C ALA A 133 -8.88 3.88 -9.09
N ILE A 134 -8.67 5.21 -9.17
CA ILE A 134 -8.48 6.05 -7.99
C ILE A 134 -9.79 6.17 -7.19
N VAL A 135 -10.89 6.50 -7.86
CA VAL A 135 -12.22 6.61 -7.22
C VAL A 135 -12.61 5.31 -6.52
N GLY A 136 -12.36 4.17 -7.15
CA GLY A 136 -12.64 2.86 -6.54
C GLY A 136 -11.71 2.47 -5.40
N ALA A 137 -10.47 2.98 -5.38
CA ALA A 137 -9.50 2.70 -4.32
C ALA A 137 -9.66 3.61 -3.09
N LEU A 138 -10.10 4.85 -3.25
CA LEU A 138 -10.24 5.85 -2.17
C LEU A 138 -11.11 5.38 -1.00
N PRO A 139 -12.29 4.74 -1.18
CA PRO A 139 -13.10 4.27 -0.07
C PRO A 139 -12.53 3.03 0.64
N THR A 140 -11.47 2.42 0.11
CA THR A 140 -10.84 1.26 0.73
C THR A 140 -9.88 1.67 1.85
N ARG A 141 -9.46 0.68 2.67
CA ARG A 141 -8.45 0.87 3.73
C ARG A 141 -7.01 0.74 3.21
N VAL A 142 -6.79 0.77 1.89
CA VAL A 142 -5.46 0.61 1.30
C VAL A 142 -4.48 1.64 1.86
N GLY A 143 -3.29 1.18 2.29
CA GLY A 143 -2.29 2.04 2.91
C GLY A 143 -1.49 2.88 1.91
N TYR A 144 -1.42 2.44 0.64
CA TYR A 144 -0.74 3.17 -0.42
C TYR A 144 -1.60 3.24 -1.68
N LEU A 145 -1.84 4.45 -2.16
CA LEU A 145 -2.49 4.71 -3.44
C LEU A 145 -1.62 5.66 -4.26
N GLY A 146 -0.97 5.14 -5.31
CA GLY A 146 -0.08 5.92 -6.15
C GLY A 146 -0.52 5.94 -7.61
N ALA A 147 -0.30 7.06 -8.30
CA ALA A 147 -0.66 7.21 -9.71
C ALA A 147 0.49 7.79 -10.52
N MET A 148 0.85 7.11 -11.61
CA MET A 148 1.90 7.52 -12.54
C MET A 148 1.46 8.74 -13.36
N GLY A 149 2.43 9.56 -13.73
CA GLY A 149 2.23 10.70 -14.62
C GLY A 149 3.13 11.87 -14.25
N SER A 150 3.24 12.83 -15.18
CA SER A 150 3.90 14.10 -14.90
C SER A 150 3.07 14.96 -13.94
N ARG A 151 3.67 16.02 -13.38
CA ARG A 151 2.93 17.02 -12.59
C ARG A 151 1.74 17.61 -13.36
N GLN A 152 1.93 17.90 -14.65
CA GLN A 152 0.85 18.39 -15.52
C GLN A 152 -0.28 17.34 -15.70
N THR A 153 0.09 16.06 -15.84
CA THR A 153 -0.91 14.96 -15.90
C THR A 153 -1.68 14.86 -14.60
N HIS A 154 -1.01 15.04 -13.48
CA HIS A 154 -1.62 15.03 -12.16
C HIS A 154 -2.63 16.19 -12.00
N GLU A 155 -2.29 17.42 -12.37
CA GLU A 155 -3.22 18.57 -12.33
C GLU A 155 -4.49 18.33 -13.13
N LYS A 156 -4.36 17.77 -14.33
CA LYS A 156 -5.53 17.40 -15.16
C LYS A 156 -6.36 16.28 -14.52
N ARG A 157 -5.70 15.32 -13.86
CA ARG A 157 -6.35 14.21 -13.15
C ARG A 157 -7.13 14.73 -11.94
N ILE A 158 -6.56 15.64 -11.14
CA ILE A 158 -7.23 16.27 -10.00
C ILE A 158 -8.57 16.89 -10.43
N LYS A 159 -8.59 17.66 -11.52
CA LYS A 159 -9.83 18.29 -12.01
C LYS A 159 -10.92 17.25 -12.26
N ARG A 160 -10.57 16.14 -12.92
CA ARG A 160 -11.53 15.06 -13.20
C ARG A 160 -11.98 14.32 -11.96
N LEU A 161 -11.09 14.11 -10.99
CA LEU A 161 -11.44 13.48 -9.72
C LEU A 161 -12.42 14.35 -8.93
N ILE A 162 -12.23 15.68 -8.94
CA ILE A 162 -13.18 16.63 -8.33
C ILE A 162 -14.53 16.58 -9.05
N GLU A 163 -14.56 16.49 -10.38
CA GLU A 163 -15.78 16.32 -11.18
C GLU A 163 -16.54 15.04 -10.82
N GLU A 164 -15.82 13.98 -10.44
CA GLU A 164 -16.36 12.70 -9.92
C GLU A 164 -16.73 12.76 -8.42
N GLY A 165 -16.59 13.91 -7.76
CA GLY A 165 -17.00 14.14 -6.39
C GLY A 165 -15.93 13.78 -5.34
N VAL A 166 -14.68 13.56 -5.73
CA VAL A 166 -13.57 13.31 -4.79
C VAL A 166 -13.24 14.59 -4.03
N THR A 167 -13.16 14.52 -2.71
CA THR A 167 -12.85 15.66 -1.84
C THR A 167 -11.35 15.99 -1.80
N THR A 168 -11.00 17.18 -1.32
CA THR A 168 -9.59 17.57 -1.16
C THR A 168 -8.85 16.66 -0.19
N GLU A 169 -9.48 16.26 0.89
CA GLU A 169 -8.91 15.35 1.90
C GLU A 169 -8.62 13.96 1.32
N GLU A 170 -9.52 13.47 0.47
CA GLU A 170 -9.30 12.20 -0.23
C GLU A 170 -8.15 12.31 -1.24
N LEU A 171 -8.01 13.45 -1.92
CA LEU A 171 -6.90 13.66 -2.87
C LEU A 171 -5.53 13.63 -2.20
N GLU A 172 -5.40 14.02 -0.93
CA GLU A 172 -4.14 13.96 -0.16
C GLU A 172 -3.62 12.51 0.00
N ARG A 173 -4.50 11.52 -0.10
CA ARG A 173 -4.13 10.11 -0.07
C ARG A 173 -3.49 9.61 -1.37
N VAL A 174 -3.65 10.37 -2.47
CA VAL A 174 -3.15 9.97 -3.79
C VAL A 174 -1.73 10.47 -3.99
N ARG A 175 -0.76 9.57 -4.01
CA ARG A 175 0.64 9.87 -4.33
C ARG A 175 0.82 10.01 -5.83
N SER A 176 0.95 11.25 -6.31
CA SER A 176 1.13 11.52 -7.73
C SER A 176 1.94 12.82 -7.94
N PRO A 177 3.03 12.75 -8.70
CA PRO A 177 3.62 11.56 -9.34
C PRO A 177 3.99 10.46 -8.35
N ILE A 178 3.80 9.19 -8.74
CA ILE A 178 4.09 8.01 -7.91
C ILE A 178 5.60 7.85 -7.67
N GLY A 179 6.01 7.53 -6.45
CA GLY A 179 7.38 7.22 -6.08
C GLY A 179 8.17 8.41 -5.52
N LEU A 180 9.32 8.11 -4.94
CA LEU A 180 10.27 9.11 -4.44
C LEU A 180 11.08 9.72 -5.59
N ASP A 181 11.46 10.97 -5.47
CA ASP A 181 12.36 11.63 -6.42
C ASP A 181 13.81 11.20 -6.19
N ILE A 182 14.19 10.08 -6.77
CA ILE A 182 15.55 9.52 -6.74
C ILE A 182 16.28 9.66 -8.08
N GLY A 183 15.69 10.40 -9.03
CA GLY A 183 16.26 10.60 -10.37
C GLY A 183 16.14 9.39 -11.30
N GLY A 184 15.30 8.41 -10.98
CA GLY A 184 15.10 7.21 -11.79
C GLY A 184 14.54 7.51 -13.18
N ARG A 185 15.06 6.81 -14.21
CA ARG A 185 14.69 6.99 -15.62
C ARG A 185 14.22 5.71 -16.29
N THR A 186 14.71 4.56 -15.83
CA THR A 186 14.31 3.25 -16.37
C THR A 186 13.07 2.70 -15.65
N PRO A 187 12.36 1.74 -16.22
CA PRO A 187 11.27 1.05 -15.53
C PRO A 187 11.70 0.41 -14.22
N GLU A 188 12.92 -0.12 -14.14
CA GLU A 188 13.48 -0.75 -12.95
C GLU A 188 13.75 0.30 -11.85
N GLU A 189 14.37 1.43 -12.19
CA GLU A 189 14.63 2.53 -11.25
C GLU A 189 13.33 3.17 -10.75
N THR A 190 12.35 3.32 -11.64
CA THR A 190 11.00 3.79 -11.27
C THR A 190 10.33 2.81 -10.31
N ALA A 191 10.45 1.50 -10.55
CA ALA A 191 9.92 0.49 -9.63
C ALA A 191 10.58 0.58 -8.25
N VAL A 192 11.91 0.79 -8.17
CA VAL A 192 12.63 1.02 -6.90
C VAL A 192 12.11 2.27 -6.20
N SER A 193 11.93 3.38 -6.93
CA SER A 193 11.36 4.63 -6.40
C SER A 193 9.98 4.40 -5.77
N ILE A 194 9.10 3.66 -6.46
CA ILE A 194 7.74 3.38 -5.98
C ILE A 194 7.77 2.50 -4.72
N VAL A 195 8.54 1.41 -4.72
CA VAL A 195 8.58 0.52 -3.55
C VAL A 195 9.28 1.19 -2.35
N ALA A 196 10.23 2.08 -2.58
CA ALA A 196 10.85 2.88 -1.54
C ALA A 196 9.83 3.84 -0.89
N GLU A 197 8.96 4.49 -1.68
CA GLU A 197 7.88 5.33 -1.15
C GLU A 197 6.86 4.51 -0.35
N ILE A 198 6.47 3.32 -0.83
CA ILE A 198 5.59 2.39 -0.11
C ILE A 198 6.18 2.03 1.26
N ILE A 199 7.49 1.72 1.31
CA ILE A 199 8.17 1.38 2.56
C ILE A 199 8.21 2.60 3.49
N ALA A 200 8.60 3.76 2.98
CA ALA A 200 8.70 5.00 3.76
C ALA A 200 7.35 5.37 4.40
N LEU A 201 6.27 5.34 3.64
CA LEU A 201 4.91 5.60 4.15
C LEU A 201 4.49 4.59 5.22
N ARG A 202 4.70 3.31 4.96
CA ARG A 202 4.34 2.24 5.90
C ARG A 202 5.08 2.35 7.24
N THR A 203 6.31 2.86 7.21
CA THR A 203 7.16 3.02 8.40
C THR A 203 7.09 4.41 9.02
N GLY A 204 6.33 5.33 8.43
CA GLY A 204 6.24 6.73 8.87
C GLY A 204 7.56 7.50 8.73
N ARG A 205 8.41 7.14 7.74
CA ARG A 205 9.71 7.77 7.49
C ARG A 205 9.66 8.70 6.29
N ASN A 206 10.47 9.76 6.33
CA ASN A 206 10.62 10.73 5.24
C ASN A 206 11.70 10.35 4.21
N ALA A 207 12.27 9.15 4.34
CA ALA A 207 13.32 8.59 3.47
C ALA A 207 14.58 9.49 3.26
N PRO A 208 15.12 10.16 4.29
CA PRO A 208 16.41 10.83 4.16
C PRO A 208 17.52 9.80 3.98
N SER A 209 18.72 10.26 3.55
CA SER A 209 19.90 9.40 3.56
C SER A 209 20.22 8.96 5.00
N LEU A 210 20.53 7.67 5.20
CA LEU A 210 20.91 7.17 6.54
C LEU A 210 22.16 7.84 7.08
N SER A 211 23.06 8.34 6.20
CA SER A 211 24.26 9.10 6.59
C SER A 211 23.92 10.47 7.19
N GLU A 212 22.74 11.02 6.90
CA GLU A 212 22.28 12.32 7.42
C GLU A 212 21.42 12.19 8.68
N GLY A 213 21.00 10.95 8.99
CA GLY A 213 20.15 10.66 10.13
C GLY A 213 20.93 10.64 11.45
N GLN A 214 20.25 11.07 12.52
CA GLN A 214 20.75 10.94 13.90
C GLN A 214 19.83 9.98 14.67
N GLY A 215 20.43 9.02 15.41
CA GLY A 215 19.69 8.07 16.23
C GLY A 215 19.79 6.62 15.75
N SER A 216 19.00 5.73 16.37
CA SER A 216 18.97 4.30 16.03
C SER A 216 18.36 4.08 14.64
N ILE A 217 18.98 3.18 13.86
CA ILE A 217 18.51 2.77 12.53
C ILE A 217 17.31 1.80 12.65
N HIS A 218 17.21 1.07 13.78
CA HIS A 218 16.17 0.09 14.11
C HIS A 218 15.59 0.33 15.49
#